data_0a17c8a63f3e971f74ae0ea26b02634b
#
_entry.id   0a17c8a63f3e971f74ae0ea26b02634b
#
_cell.length_a   1.000
_cell.length_b   1.000
_cell.length_c   1.000
_cell.angle_alpha   90.00
_cell.angle_beta   90.00
_cell.angle_gamma   90.00
#
_symmetry.space_group_name_H-M   'P 1'
#
loop_
_entity.id
_entity.type
_entity.pdbx_description
1 polymer ?
#
loop_
_entity_poly.entity_id
_entity_poly.type
_entity_poly.pdbx_seq_one_letter_code
_entity_poly.pdbx_strand_id
1 'polypeptide(L)'
;LITVDAGRLWRAAERDILQPIESEIMEQRVPEHLRHPDGLWFGLSKRARVIAINKDLALGAPVTRYEDLAREDLRGRVCMRSSSNIYNLSLMASLIAATDNATATAWAETVVANFARNPQGNDTAQLRAVASGECGLTIANTYYLGRLLGSAADKDNAGMANLSVIFPN
;
A
#
# COMPACT_ATOMS: atom_id res chain seq x y z
N LEU A 1 -21.15 7.24 -12.68
CA LEU A 1 -20.02 6.32 -12.53
C LEU A 1 -19.08 6.82 -11.45
N ILE A 2 -18.75 5.97 -10.48
CA ILE A 2 -17.81 6.26 -9.38
C ILE A 2 -16.62 5.31 -9.51
N THR A 3 -15.40 5.84 -9.48
CA THR A 3 -14.17 5.07 -9.51
C THR A 3 -13.40 5.29 -8.21
N VAL A 4 -13.37 4.26 -7.35
CA VAL A 4 -12.73 4.30 -6.02
C VAL A 4 -12.13 2.93 -5.69
N ASP A 5 -11.43 2.81 -4.56
CA ASP A 5 -10.93 1.53 -4.10
C ASP A 5 -12.03 0.66 -3.45
N ALA A 6 -11.75 -0.66 -3.35
CA ALA A 6 -12.71 -1.67 -2.93
C ALA A 6 -13.38 -1.35 -1.59
N GLY A 7 -12.63 -0.86 -0.60
CA GLY A 7 -13.21 -0.52 0.71
C GLY A 7 -14.23 0.62 0.67
N ARG A 8 -14.09 1.54 -0.29
CA ARG A 8 -15.09 2.60 -0.51
C ARG A 8 -16.28 2.11 -1.32
N LEU A 9 -16.05 1.20 -2.29
CA LEU A 9 -17.14 0.55 -3.02
C LEU A 9 -18.02 -0.27 -2.06
N TRP A 10 -17.40 -1.02 -1.17
CA TRP A 10 -18.13 -1.76 -0.14
C TRP A 10 -18.99 -0.82 0.73
N ARG A 11 -18.43 0.28 1.22
CA ARG A 11 -19.19 1.27 2.01
C ARG A 11 -20.33 1.93 1.22
N ALA A 12 -20.17 2.08 -0.08
CA ALA A 12 -21.22 2.61 -0.96
C ALA A 12 -22.36 1.59 -1.13
N ALA A 13 -22.03 0.31 -1.26
CA ALA A 13 -23.00 -0.78 -1.32
C ALA A 13 -23.81 -0.87 -0.01
N GLU A 14 -23.16 -0.87 1.16
CA GLU A 14 -23.78 -0.88 2.49
C GLU A 14 -24.75 0.31 2.75
N ARG A 15 -24.64 1.38 1.98
CA ARG A 15 -25.48 2.57 2.09
C ARG A 15 -26.53 2.67 0.99
N ASP A 16 -26.70 1.63 0.22
CA ASP A 16 -27.70 1.54 -0.89
C ASP A 16 -27.61 2.69 -1.90
N ILE A 17 -26.38 3.22 -2.12
CA ILE A 17 -26.17 4.33 -3.08
C ILE A 17 -25.69 3.84 -4.46
N LEU A 18 -25.56 2.52 -4.62
CA LEU A 18 -25.19 1.89 -5.89
C LEU A 18 -26.39 1.19 -6.50
N GLN A 19 -26.42 1.14 -7.82
CA GLN A 19 -27.45 0.45 -8.59
C GLN A 19 -26.84 -0.79 -9.25
N PRO A 20 -27.54 -1.94 -9.21
CA PRO A 20 -27.09 -3.15 -9.91
C PRO A 20 -26.93 -2.94 -11.41
N ILE A 21 -25.90 -3.54 -11.96
CA ILE A 21 -25.65 -3.62 -13.40
C ILE A 21 -25.61 -5.09 -13.80
N GLU A 22 -26.52 -5.50 -14.65
CA GLU A 22 -26.53 -6.81 -15.29
C GLU A 22 -25.76 -6.71 -16.61
N SER A 23 -24.65 -7.44 -16.75
CA SER A 23 -23.83 -7.41 -17.96
C SER A 23 -23.04 -8.70 -18.12
N GLU A 24 -23.42 -9.51 -19.09
CA GLU A 24 -22.69 -10.74 -19.44
C GLU A 24 -21.19 -10.46 -19.76
N ILE A 25 -20.90 -9.32 -20.39
CA ILE A 25 -19.53 -8.93 -20.72
C ILE A 25 -18.72 -8.69 -19.44
N MET A 26 -19.30 -8.02 -18.44
CA MET A 26 -18.63 -7.77 -17.17
C MET A 26 -18.44 -9.07 -16.38
N GLU A 27 -19.45 -9.92 -16.39
CA GLU A 27 -19.40 -11.22 -15.71
C GLU A 27 -18.37 -12.17 -16.31
N GLN A 28 -18.20 -12.16 -17.61
CA GLN A 28 -17.19 -12.98 -18.32
C GLN A 28 -15.77 -12.44 -18.14
N ARG A 29 -15.58 -11.11 -18.02
CA ARG A 29 -14.25 -10.49 -18.02
C ARG A 29 -13.72 -10.15 -16.63
N VAL A 30 -14.60 -9.92 -15.65
CA VAL A 30 -14.20 -9.61 -14.27
C VAL A 30 -14.36 -10.87 -13.43
N PRO A 31 -13.28 -11.42 -12.86
CA PRO A 31 -13.34 -12.60 -11.99
C PRO A 31 -14.35 -12.40 -10.84
N GLU A 32 -15.01 -13.48 -10.44
CA GLU A 32 -16.07 -13.46 -9.42
C GLU A 32 -15.61 -12.79 -8.11
N HIS A 33 -14.41 -13.10 -7.65
CA HIS A 33 -13.83 -12.50 -6.43
C HIS A 33 -13.47 -11.00 -6.55
N LEU A 34 -13.62 -10.40 -7.74
CA LEU A 34 -13.39 -8.99 -8.02
C LEU A 34 -14.68 -8.25 -8.41
N ARG A 35 -15.85 -8.81 -8.13
CA ARG A 35 -17.14 -8.18 -8.39
C ARG A 35 -18.11 -8.43 -7.25
N HIS A 36 -19.09 -7.52 -7.12
CA HIS A 36 -20.19 -7.72 -6.17
C HIS A 36 -21.11 -8.83 -6.66
N PRO A 37 -21.59 -9.75 -5.77
CA PRO A 37 -22.53 -10.81 -6.19
C PRO A 37 -23.77 -10.30 -6.91
N ASP A 38 -24.32 -9.17 -6.45
CA ASP A 38 -25.52 -8.54 -7.02
C ASP A 38 -25.19 -7.45 -8.05
N GLY A 39 -24.01 -7.41 -8.64
CA GLY A 39 -23.64 -6.49 -9.71
C GLY A 39 -23.50 -5.02 -9.29
N LEU A 40 -23.36 -4.70 -7.99
CA LEU A 40 -23.27 -3.32 -7.52
C LEU A 40 -21.94 -2.64 -7.87
N TRP A 41 -20.86 -3.41 -8.05
CA TRP A 41 -19.54 -2.90 -8.45
C TRP A 41 -18.68 -3.98 -9.11
N PHE A 42 -17.67 -3.54 -9.86
CA PHE A 42 -16.73 -4.38 -10.59
C PHE A 42 -15.30 -3.86 -10.41
N GLY A 43 -14.35 -4.76 -10.15
CA GLY A 43 -12.92 -4.45 -10.02
C GLY A 43 -12.25 -4.43 -11.38
N LEU A 44 -12.01 -3.24 -11.92
CA LEU A 44 -11.43 -3.05 -13.26
C LEU A 44 -9.91 -2.89 -13.26
N SER A 45 -9.29 -2.69 -12.10
CA SER A 45 -7.84 -2.54 -11.97
C SER A 45 -7.34 -3.04 -10.62
N LYS A 46 -6.09 -3.50 -10.58
CA LYS A 46 -5.40 -3.92 -9.36
C LYS A 46 -4.26 -2.94 -9.03
N ARG A 47 -3.94 -2.82 -7.76
CA ARG A 47 -2.81 -2.05 -7.25
C ARG A 47 -1.98 -2.96 -6.36
N ALA A 48 -0.67 -2.91 -6.51
CA ALA A 48 0.23 -3.57 -5.58
C ALA A 48 0.71 -2.56 -4.54
N ARG A 49 0.68 -2.95 -3.29
CA ARG A 49 1.29 -2.21 -2.20
C ARG A 49 2.66 -2.83 -1.97
N VAL A 50 3.71 -2.12 -2.35
CA VAL A 50 5.09 -2.63 -2.35
C VAL A 50 5.89 -2.00 -1.22
N ILE A 51 6.99 -2.64 -0.85
CA ILE A 51 7.99 -2.07 0.05
C ILE A 51 9.05 -1.38 -0.83
N ALA A 52 9.25 -0.09 -0.62
CA ALA A 52 10.33 0.67 -1.23
C ALA A 52 11.45 0.88 -0.21
N ILE A 53 12.67 0.53 -0.57
CA ILE A 53 13.86 0.57 0.30
C ILE A 53 14.91 1.44 -0.34
N ASN A 54 15.59 2.26 0.46
CA ASN A 54 16.81 2.94 0.05
C ASN A 54 17.94 1.91 -0.14
N LYS A 55 18.59 1.91 -1.29
CA LYS A 55 19.67 0.95 -1.62
C LYS A 55 20.89 1.07 -0.73
N ASP A 56 21.10 2.24 -0.15
CA ASP A 56 22.22 2.50 0.77
C ASP A 56 21.92 2.06 2.22
N LEU A 57 20.69 1.59 2.48
CA LEU A 57 20.31 1.09 3.78
C LEU A 57 21.01 -0.22 4.08
N ALA A 58 21.91 -0.20 5.07
CA ALA A 58 22.52 -1.41 5.61
C ALA A 58 21.47 -2.21 6.40
N LEU A 59 21.22 -3.44 5.97
CA LEU A 59 20.28 -4.36 6.59
C LEU A 59 21.02 -5.62 7.08
N GLY A 60 20.64 -6.12 8.24
CA GLY A 60 21.15 -7.40 8.77
C GLY A 60 20.70 -8.61 7.96
N ALA A 61 19.53 -8.52 7.33
CA ALA A 61 18.98 -9.52 6.42
C ALA A 61 18.06 -8.84 5.38
N PRO A 62 17.82 -9.46 4.21
CA PRO A 62 16.88 -8.96 3.23
C PRO A 62 15.48 -8.75 3.82
N VAL A 63 14.78 -7.71 3.33
CA VAL A 63 13.34 -7.52 3.55
C VAL A 63 12.62 -8.12 2.36
N THR A 64 11.66 -9.02 2.59
CA THR A 64 10.96 -9.76 1.54
C THR A 64 9.44 -9.74 1.69
N ARG A 65 8.95 -9.48 2.90
CA ARG A 65 7.54 -9.51 3.26
C ARG A 65 7.19 -8.42 4.27
N TYR A 66 5.92 -8.20 4.50
CA TYR A 66 5.47 -7.14 5.42
C TYR A 66 5.89 -7.41 6.87
N GLU A 67 5.96 -8.66 7.29
CA GLU A 67 6.36 -9.06 8.64
C GLU A 67 7.79 -8.60 8.95
N ASP A 68 8.65 -8.53 7.95
CA ASP A 68 10.03 -8.07 8.13
C ASP A 68 10.13 -6.62 8.63
N LEU A 69 9.07 -5.79 8.41
CA LEU A 69 9.05 -4.41 8.90
C LEU A 69 9.02 -4.30 10.44
N ALA A 70 8.66 -5.39 11.12
CA ALA A 70 8.67 -5.48 12.57
C ALA A 70 10.05 -5.84 13.16
N ARG A 71 11.09 -6.04 12.34
CA ARG A 71 12.44 -6.39 12.80
C ARG A 71 13.07 -5.24 13.58
N GLU A 72 13.86 -5.59 14.59
CA GLU A 72 14.50 -4.62 15.48
C GLU A 72 15.58 -3.78 14.77
N ASP A 73 16.28 -4.36 13.77
CA ASP A 73 17.29 -3.65 12.97
C ASP A 73 16.71 -2.54 12.08
N LEU A 74 15.38 -2.45 12.00
CA LEU A 74 14.65 -1.38 11.30
C LEU A 74 14.20 -0.24 12.23
N ARG A 75 14.61 -0.25 13.50
CA ARG A 75 14.23 0.79 14.45
C ARG A 75 14.69 2.18 13.97
N GLY A 76 13.74 3.13 13.93
CA GLY A 76 13.99 4.48 13.43
C GLY A 76 14.23 4.57 11.92
N ARG A 77 13.83 3.54 11.14
CA ARG A 77 14.06 3.47 9.70
C ARG A 77 12.81 3.48 8.85
N VAL A 78 11.66 3.21 9.44
CA VAL A 78 10.38 3.08 8.71
C VAL A 78 9.68 4.42 8.62
N CYS A 79 9.23 4.80 7.42
CA CYS A 79 8.32 5.91 7.23
C CYS A 79 6.99 5.44 6.66
N MET A 80 5.91 5.98 7.18
CA MET A 80 4.56 5.61 6.75
C MET A 80 3.66 6.85 6.67
N ARG A 81 2.65 6.77 5.82
CA ARG A 81 1.53 7.69 5.87
C ARG A 81 0.58 7.30 7.00
N SER A 82 -0.39 8.17 7.33
CA SER A 82 -1.38 7.93 8.38
C SER A 82 -2.07 6.57 8.26
N SER A 83 -2.27 5.91 9.40
CA SER A 83 -3.05 4.67 9.54
C SER A 83 -4.54 4.86 9.19
N SER A 84 -5.08 6.08 9.28
CA SER A 84 -6.46 6.39 8.87
C SER A 84 -6.67 6.33 7.35
N ASN A 85 -5.59 6.26 6.56
CA ASN A 85 -5.70 6.18 5.11
C ASN A 85 -6.17 4.80 4.67
N ILE A 86 -7.09 4.77 3.69
CA ILE A 86 -7.72 3.54 3.18
C ILE A 86 -6.71 2.48 2.72
N TYR A 87 -5.52 2.87 2.23
CA TYR A 87 -4.51 1.89 1.80
C TYR A 87 -3.88 1.16 2.98
N ASN A 88 -3.62 1.84 4.09
CA ASN A 88 -3.11 1.21 5.31
C ASN A 88 -4.21 0.41 6.03
N LEU A 89 -5.46 0.90 6.00
CA LEU A 89 -6.60 0.12 6.51
C LEU A 89 -6.79 -1.18 5.71
N SER A 90 -6.69 -1.12 4.39
CA SER A 90 -6.79 -2.32 3.52
C SER A 90 -5.62 -3.29 3.75
N LEU A 91 -4.40 -2.78 3.93
CA LEU A 91 -3.25 -3.61 4.27
C LEU A 91 -3.47 -4.31 5.62
N MET A 92 -3.88 -3.55 6.65
CA MET A 92 -4.16 -4.13 7.97
C MET A 92 -5.25 -5.20 7.89
N ALA A 93 -6.32 -4.93 7.17
CA ALA A 93 -7.39 -5.91 6.94
C ALA A 93 -6.87 -7.18 6.25
N SER A 94 -5.97 -7.06 5.26
CA SER A 94 -5.37 -8.22 4.58
C SER A 94 -4.46 -9.02 5.50
N LEU A 95 -3.70 -8.38 6.38
CA LEU A 95 -2.86 -9.05 7.38
C LEU A 95 -3.72 -9.80 8.41
N ILE A 96 -4.80 -9.18 8.90
CA ILE A 96 -5.75 -9.84 9.81
C ILE A 96 -6.37 -11.08 9.14
N ALA A 97 -6.75 -10.97 7.87
CA ALA A 97 -7.35 -12.09 7.14
C ALA A 97 -6.35 -13.21 6.85
N ALA A 98 -5.07 -12.89 6.67
CA ALA A 98 -4.01 -13.88 6.41
C ALA A 98 -3.47 -14.55 7.68
N THR A 99 -3.62 -13.89 8.84
CA THR A 99 -3.16 -14.37 10.14
C THR A 99 -4.32 -14.39 11.14
N ASP A 100 -4.36 -13.44 12.03
CA ASP A 100 -5.43 -13.14 12.98
C ASP A 100 -5.28 -11.71 13.53
N ASN A 101 -6.27 -11.25 14.28
CA ASN A 101 -6.29 -9.89 14.82
C ASN A 101 -5.15 -9.62 15.81
N ALA A 102 -4.81 -10.58 16.67
CA ALA A 102 -3.77 -10.42 17.68
C ALA A 102 -2.38 -10.30 17.02
N THR A 103 -2.08 -11.20 16.08
CA THR A 103 -0.83 -11.22 15.31
C THR A 103 -0.66 -9.94 14.50
N ALA A 104 -1.68 -9.51 13.77
CA ALA A 104 -1.63 -8.29 12.98
C ALA A 104 -1.50 -7.02 13.84
N THR A 105 -2.13 -7.01 15.03
CA THR A 105 -2.00 -5.89 15.98
C THR A 105 -0.58 -5.82 16.55
N ALA A 106 -0.02 -6.93 16.99
CA ALA A 106 1.36 -6.98 17.50
C ALA A 106 2.39 -6.56 16.44
N TRP A 107 2.18 -6.98 15.18
CA TRP A 107 2.97 -6.51 14.06
C TRP A 107 2.88 -4.98 13.90
N ALA A 108 1.68 -4.42 13.92
CA ALA A 108 1.49 -2.98 13.73
C ALA A 108 2.13 -2.16 14.85
N GLU A 109 2.03 -2.60 16.11
CA GLU A 109 2.66 -1.97 17.26
C GLU A 109 4.20 -1.94 17.11
N THR A 110 4.78 -3.07 16.69
CA THR A 110 6.23 -3.17 16.46
C THR A 110 6.68 -2.29 15.29
N VAL A 111 5.91 -2.27 14.19
CA VAL A 111 6.20 -1.36 13.06
C VAL A 111 6.13 0.10 13.47
N VAL A 112 5.18 0.48 14.31
CA VAL A 112 5.09 1.85 14.87
C VAL A 112 6.33 2.19 15.71
N ALA A 113 6.85 1.25 16.49
CA ALA A 113 8.08 1.42 17.25
C ALA A 113 9.33 1.60 16.34
N ASN A 114 9.25 1.14 15.08
CA ASN A 114 10.30 1.29 14.08
C ASN A 114 10.20 2.59 13.26
N PHE A 115 9.22 3.45 13.53
CA PHE A 115 9.07 4.69 12.78
C PHE A 115 10.24 5.64 12.98
N ALA A 116 10.75 6.17 11.86
CA ALA A 116 11.76 7.23 11.84
C ALA A 116 11.17 8.60 12.27
N ARG A 117 9.89 8.79 12.01
CA ARG A 117 9.14 10.02 12.30
C ARG A 117 7.64 9.74 12.39
N ASN A 118 6.90 10.68 12.94
CA ASN A 118 5.44 10.61 12.93
C ASN A 118 4.88 10.47 11.51
N PRO A 119 3.84 9.65 11.32
CA PRO A 119 3.17 9.49 10.03
C PRO A 119 2.70 10.83 9.46
N GLN A 120 3.07 11.11 8.21
CA GLN A 120 2.72 12.35 7.53
C GLN A 120 2.70 12.18 6.00
N GLY A 121 2.06 13.09 5.29
CA GLY A 121 2.04 13.12 3.83
C GLY A 121 1.34 11.92 3.19
N ASN A 122 1.58 11.77 1.90
CA ASN A 122 1.06 10.67 1.07
C ASN A 122 2.18 9.72 0.61
N ASP A 123 1.87 8.70 -0.18
CA ASP A 123 2.87 7.73 -0.67
C ASP A 123 4.01 8.40 -1.47
N THR A 124 3.71 9.48 -2.22
CA THR A 124 4.76 10.27 -2.91
C THR A 124 5.76 10.88 -1.92
N ALA A 125 5.27 11.45 -0.81
CA ALA A 125 6.13 12.02 0.22
C ALA A 125 6.99 10.95 0.90
N GLN A 126 6.43 9.75 1.12
CA GLN A 126 7.19 8.64 1.69
C GLN A 126 8.29 8.17 0.73
N LEU A 127 7.97 7.98 -0.55
CA LEU A 127 8.97 7.57 -1.56
C LEU A 127 10.12 8.57 -1.68
N ARG A 128 9.83 9.88 -1.64
CA ARG A 128 10.86 10.92 -1.64
C ARG A 128 11.72 10.89 -0.37
N ALA A 129 11.11 10.68 0.79
CA ALA A 129 11.83 10.56 2.07
C ALA A 129 12.79 9.36 2.07
N VAL A 130 12.36 8.22 1.50
CA VAL A 130 13.24 7.05 1.35
C VAL A 130 14.34 7.32 0.31
N ALA A 131 14.01 7.92 -0.82
CA ALA A 131 14.98 8.24 -1.88
C ALA A 131 16.08 9.21 -1.40
N SER A 132 15.74 10.17 -0.53
CA SER A 132 16.69 11.13 0.05
C SER A 132 17.49 10.57 1.25
N GLY A 133 17.15 9.38 1.73
CA GLY A 133 17.78 8.80 2.93
C GLY A 133 17.25 9.32 4.27
N GLU A 134 16.20 10.16 4.29
CA GLU A 134 15.49 10.56 5.51
C GLU A 134 14.89 9.33 6.22
N CYS A 135 14.41 8.37 5.43
CA CYS A 135 13.90 7.08 5.90
C CYS A 135 14.61 5.94 5.17
N GLY A 136 14.72 4.79 5.82
CA GLY A 136 15.28 3.61 5.19
C GLY A 136 14.33 2.90 4.24
N LEU A 137 13.05 2.83 4.63
CA LEU A 137 12.02 2.13 3.85
C LEU A 137 10.61 2.64 4.12
N THR A 138 9.70 2.33 3.21
CA THR A 138 8.27 2.62 3.31
C THR A 138 7.43 1.59 2.57
N ILE A 139 6.12 1.61 2.81
CA ILE A 139 5.12 0.91 1.99
C ILE A 139 4.37 1.93 1.13
N ALA A 140 4.31 1.71 -0.16
CA ALA A 140 3.62 2.59 -1.11
C ALA A 140 2.91 1.80 -2.22
N ASN A 141 1.91 2.39 -2.84
CA ASN A 141 1.32 1.81 -4.03
C ASN A 141 2.21 2.04 -5.26
N THR A 142 2.37 1.03 -6.10
CA THR A 142 3.26 1.00 -7.28
C THR A 142 3.07 2.19 -8.22
N TYR A 143 1.84 2.64 -8.43
CA TYR A 143 1.56 3.74 -9.36
C TYR A 143 2.13 5.10 -8.91
N TYR A 144 2.38 5.31 -7.62
CA TYR A 144 3.07 6.51 -7.14
C TYR A 144 4.53 6.52 -7.59
N LEU A 145 5.21 5.37 -7.48
CA LEU A 145 6.57 5.24 -7.99
C LEU A 145 6.61 5.39 -9.51
N GLY A 146 5.72 4.70 -10.24
CA GLY A 146 5.60 4.82 -11.70
C GLY A 146 5.40 6.27 -12.14
N ARG A 147 4.57 7.03 -11.44
CA ARG A 147 4.36 8.46 -11.72
C ARG A 147 5.61 9.30 -11.46
N LEU A 148 6.34 9.04 -10.38
CA LEU A 148 7.59 9.75 -10.08
C LEU A 148 8.66 9.47 -11.14
N LEU A 149 8.83 8.20 -11.53
CA LEU A 149 9.78 7.80 -12.58
C LEU A 149 9.40 8.33 -13.96
N GLY A 150 8.11 8.46 -14.26
CA GLY A 150 7.60 9.00 -15.51
C GLY A 150 7.50 10.53 -15.56
N SER A 151 7.82 11.24 -14.47
CA SER A 151 7.80 12.70 -14.43
C SER A 151 8.95 13.27 -15.23
N ALA A 152 8.65 14.25 -16.10
CA ALA A 152 9.67 15.01 -16.82
C ALA A 152 10.41 16.04 -15.93
N ALA A 153 9.96 16.24 -14.68
CA ALA A 153 10.58 17.16 -13.75
C ALA A 153 11.76 16.49 -13.04
N ASP A 154 12.97 16.94 -13.27
CA ASP A 154 14.20 16.40 -12.66
C ASP A 154 14.11 16.29 -11.12
N LYS A 155 13.47 17.26 -10.48
CA LYS A 155 13.24 17.24 -9.03
C LYS A 155 12.38 16.06 -8.55
N ASP A 156 11.50 15.55 -9.40
CA ASP A 156 10.64 14.41 -9.07
C ASP A 156 11.38 13.08 -9.24
N ASN A 157 12.36 13.04 -10.14
CA ASN A 157 13.22 11.89 -10.38
C ASN A 157 14.47 11.85 -9.51
N ALA A 158 14.79 12.98 -8.85
CA ALA A 158 15.99 13.09 -8.02
C ALA A 158 15.95 12.01 -6.91
N GLY A 159 16.96 11.16 -6.89
CA GLY A 159 17.11 10.08 -5.91
C GLY A 159 16.23 8.85 -6.14
N MET A 160 15.25 8.86 -7.07
CA MET A 160 14.41 7.67 -7.31
C MET A 160 15.21 6.46 -7.79
N ALA A 161 16.33 6.66 -8.47
CA ALA A 161 17.27 5.60 -8.86
C ALA A 161 17.85 4.85 -7.64
N ASN A 162 17.84 5.49 -6.45
CA ASN A 162 18.31 4.90 -5.21
C ASN A 162 17.26 4.04 -4.49
N LEU A 163 16.08 3.86 -5.08
CA LEU A 163 15.06 2.98 -4.54
C LEU A 163 15.18 1.57 -5.10
N SER A 164 15.07 0.59 -4.23
CA SER A 164 14.75 -0.81 -4.55
C SER A 164 13.29 -1.07 -4.20
N VAL A 165 12.61 -1.87 -5.02
CA VAL A 165 11.19 -2.21 -4.83
C VAL A 165 11.04 -3.70 -4.63
N ILE A 166 10.31 -4.06 -3.59
CA ILE A 166 10.02 -5.44 -3.22
C ILE A 166 8.51 -5.63 -3.29
N PHE A 167 8.10 -6.66 -4.00
CA PHE A 167 6.73 -7.17 -3.99
C PHE A 167 6.64 -8.21 -2.87
N PRO A 168 6.04 -7.88 -1.73
CA PRO A 168 5.95 -8.82 -0.61
C PRO A 168 5.03 -9.99 -0.97
N ASN A 169 5.42 -11.17 -0.53
CA ASN A 169 4.64 -12.40 -0.70
C ASN A 169 3.64 -12.58 0.43
#